data_53c2e0aa7cf532d6ef4884be36dd7dbc
#
_entry.id   53c2e0aa7cf532d6ef4884be36dd7dbc
#
_cell.length_a   1.000
_cell.length_b   1.000
_cell.length_c   1.000
_cell.angle_alpha   90.00
_cell.angle_beta   90.00
_cell.angle_gamma   90.00
#
_symmetry.space_group_name_H-M   'P 1'
#
loop_
_entity.id
_entity.type
_entity.pdbx_description
1 polymer ?
#
loop_
_entity_poly.entity_id
_entity_poly.type
_entity_poly.pdbx_seq_one_letter_code
_entity_poly.pdbx_strand_id
1 'polypeptide(L)'
;SRPKVGVLKGIGASIPNHGILLNTLVLQEAKDISEIENIVTTHDELFKDDVLPEAFTNPAAKEVLRYRQALRVGFEQVRARGLLTVNHILEIQSELERNNAGFRKLPGTALKDGSGQTIYTPPQDPAEIVALMRDLERFINDADRFDADPLIKMALIHHQFESIHPFYDGNGRTGRIVTVLYLVKAGLLDIPVLDLSNHIVRNKADYYRLLQ
;
A
#
# COMPACT_ATOMS: atom_id res chain seq x y z
N SER A 1 14.77 -0.58 -11.76
CA SER A 1 15.23 -1.64 -12.69
C SER A 1 15.50 -2.92 -11.92
N ARG A 2 15.26 -4.10 -12.52
CA ARG A 2 15.51 -5.43 -11.93
C ARG A 2 16.86 -5.57 -11.21
N PRO A 3 18.00 -5.08 -11.73
CA PRO A 3 19.27 -5.17 -11.02
C PRO A 3 19.27 -4.49 -9.65
N LYS A 4 18.63 -3.32 -9.52
CA LYS A 4 18.55 -2.60 -8.24
C LYS A 4 17.67 -3.34 -7.22
N VAL A 5 16.57 -3.96 -7.64
CA VAL A 5 15.72 -4.79 -6.79
C VAL A 5 16.47 -6.07 -6.36
N GLY A 6 17.25 -6.67 -7.26
CA GLY A 6 18.11 -7.81 -6.94
C GLY A 6 19.18 -7.48 -5.88
N VAL A 7 19.77 -6.29 -5.93
CA VAL A 7 20.71 -5.81 -4.92
C VAL A 7 20.02 -5.65 -3.56
N LEU A 8 18.83 -5.08 -3.53
CA LEU A 8 18.01 -4.94 -2.31
C LEU A 8 17.70 -6.31 -1.68
N LYS A 9 17.33 -7.29 -2.50
CA LYS A 9 17.10 -8.67 -2.07
C LYS A 9 18.35 -9.28 -1.45
N GLY A 10 19.52 -9.12 -2.10
CA GLY A 10 20.80 -9.62 -1.59
C GLY A 10 21.23 -8.97 -0.27
N ILE A 11 21.04 -7.67 -0.12
CA ILE A 11 21.34 -6.95 1.13
C ILE A 11 20.40 -7.42 2.25
N GLY A 12 19.11 -7.58 1.98
CA GLY A 12 18.14 -8.10 2.95
C GLY A 12 18.55 -9.45 3.53
N ALA A 13 19.05 -10.36 2.68
CA ALA A 13 19.50 -11.69 3.11
C ALA A 13 20.76 -11.67 4.01
N SER A 14 21.59 -10.61 3.94
CA SER A 14 22.83 -10.50 4.72
C SER A 14 22.64 -9.90 6.12
N ILE A 15 21.45 -9.43 6.48
CA ILE A 15 21.17 -8.79 7.77
C ILE A 15 20.74 -9.83 8.80
N PRO A 16 21.50 -9.97 9.92
CA PRO A 16 21.24 -11.04 10.90
C PRO A 16 19.89 -10.97 11.62
N ASN A 17 19.30 -9.78 11.70
CA ASN A 17 18.01 -9.57 12.39
C ASN A 17 17.00 -8.86 11.49
N HIS A 18 16.26 -9.66 10.70
CA HIS A 18 15.21 -9.18 9.83
C HIS A 18 14.09 -8.44 10.59
N GLY A 19 13.87 -8.75 11.87
CA GLY A 19 12.83 -8.11 12.68
C GLY A 19 13.13 -6.64 12.95
N ILE A 20 14.37 -6.29 13.27
CA ILE A 20 14.79 -4.89 13.52
C ILE A 20 14.70 -4.10 12.18
N LEU A 21 15.20 -4.70 11.10
CA LEU A 21 15.16 -4.06 9.79
C LEU A 21 13.72 -3.80 9.33
N LEU A 22 12.85 -4.82 9.45
CA LEU A 22 11.43 -4.68 9.15
C LEU A 22 10.79 -3.56 9.96
N ASN A 23 11.02 -3.52 11.26
CA ASN A 23 10.44 -2.49 12.10
C ASN A 23 10.91 -1.08 11.71
N THR A 24 12.20 -0.88 11.48
CA THR A 24 12.75 0.45 11.19
C THR A 24 12.38 0.93 9.78
N LEU A 25 12.54 0.08 8.75
CA LEU A 25 12.26 0.48 7.36
C LEU A 25 10.76 0.61 7.10
N VAL A 26 9.94 -0.25 7.70
CA VAL A 26 8.49 -0.14 7.61
C VAL A 26 7.98 1.12 8.30
N LEU A 27 8.59 1.53 9.43
CA LEU A 27 8.26 2.79 10.08
C LEU A 27 8.66 4.00 9.22
N GLN A 28 9.83 3.95 8.55
CA GLN A 28 10.23 5.00 7.62
C GLN A 28 9.28 5.10 6.43
N GLU A 29 8.96 3.97 5.79
CA GLU A 29 8.01 3.92 4.69
C GLU A 29 6.62 4.43 5.11
N ALA A 30 6.14 4.01 6.28
CA ALA A 30 4.87 4.46 6.83
C ALA A 30 4.84 5.97 7.11
N LYS A 31 5.96 6.54 7.59
CA LYS A 31 6.10 7.98 7.78
C LYS A 31 6.03 8.73 6.45
N ASP A 32 6.78 8.27 5.44
CA ASP A 32 6.81 8.90 4.12
C ASP A 32 5.43 8.82 3.44
N ILE A 33 4.70 7.72 3.63
CA ILE A 33 3.32 7.56 3.18
C ILE A 33 2.37 8.56 3.85
N SER A 34 2.50 8.73 5.16
CA SER A 34 1.71 9.71 5.90
C SER A 34 1.98 11.14 5.40
N GLU A 35 3.22 11.44 5.02
CA GLU A 35 3.60 12.73 4.41
C GLU A 35 2.95 12.92 3.02
N ILE A 36 2.77 11.86 2.22
CA ILE A 36 2.02 11.92 0.96
C ILE A 36 0.58 12.35 1.21
N GLU A 37 -0.05 11.83 2.28
CA GLU A 37 -1.41 12.16 2.72
C GLU A 37 -1.49 13.46 3.57
N ASN A 38 -0.39 14.24 3.63
CA ASN A 38 -0.24 15.47 4.44
C ASN A 38 -0.34 15.26 5.96
N ILE A 39 0.04 14.08 6.45
CA ILE A 39 0.10 13.74 7.88
C ILE A 39 1.57 13.77 8.29
N VAL A 40 1.96 14.69 9.16
CA VAL A 40 3.35 14.89 9.57
C VAL A 40 3.59 14.38 10.97
N THR A 41 4.61 13.53 11.15
CA THR A 41 5.09 13.03 12.44
C THR A 41 6.61 12.96 12.48
N THR A 42 7.21 12.91 13.67
CA THR A 42 8.66 12.80 13.86
C THR A 42 9.09 11.38 14.22
N HIS A 43 10.35 11.03 13.93
CA HIS A 43 10.91 9.74 14.35
C HIS A 43 10.86 9.55 15.86
N ASP A 44 11.12 10.60 16.64
CA ASP A 44 11.11 10.53 18.11
C ASP A 44 9.72 10.20 18.65
N GLU A 45 8.66 10.73 18.04
CA GLU A 45 7.27 10.41 18.39
C GLU A 45 6.96 8.94 18.07
N LEU A 46 7.39 8.44 16.90
CA LEU A 46 7.16 7.06 16.50
C LEU A 46 7.86 6.05 17.42
N PHE A 47 9.12 6.34 17.84
CA PHE A 47 9.84 5.45 18.74
C PHE A 47 9.27 5.47 20.16
N LYS A 48 8.82 6.63 20.66
CA LYS A 48 8.16 6.73 21.97
C LYS A 48 6.88 5.89 21.99
N ASP A 49 6.12 5.96 20.92
CA ASP A 49 4.86 5.29 20.77
C ASP A 49 5.02 3.75 20.66
N ASP A 50 6.12 3.26 20.07
CA ASP A 50 6.41 1.81 19.99
C ASP A 50 6.78 1.21 21.36
N VAL A 51 7.36 2.02 22.26
CA VAL A 51 7.83 1.58 23.61
C VAL A 51 6.76 1.75 24.69
N LEU A 52 5.85 2.75 24.56
CA LEU A 52 4.83 3.10 25.55
C LEU A 52 3.44 3.27 24.91
N PRO A 53 2.74 2.19 24.57
CA PRO A 53 1.48 2.25 23.82
C PRO A 53 0.32 3.04 24.47
N GLU A 54 0.37 3.20 25.78
CA GLU A 54 -0.70 3.89 26.55
C GLU A 54 -0.55 5.42 26.58
N ALA A 55 0.59 5.96 26.16
CA ALA A 55 0.89 7.40 26.18
C ALA A 55 0.48 8.14 24.89
N PHE A 56 -0.25 7.48 24.00
CA PHE A 56 -0.56 8.00 22.66
C PHE A 56 -1.48 9.21 22.68
N THR A 57 -0.94 10.36 22.32
CA THR A 57 -1.71 11.57 22.06
C THR A 57 -1.64 12.02 20.60
N ASN A 58 -0.68 11.51 19.80
CA ASN A 58 -0.47 11.95 18.43
C ASN A 58 -1.23 11.08 17.40
N PRO A 59 -2.26 11.61 16.70
CA PRO A 59 -3.01 10.88 15.68
C PRO A 59 -2.15 10.39 14.52
N ALA A 60 -1.14 11.18 14.11
CA ALA A 60 -0.24 10.83 13.01
C ALA A 60 0.62 9.60 13.35
N ALA A 61 1.12 9.50 14.58
CA ALA A 61 1.87 8.33 15.03
C ALA A 61 1.00 7.07 15.04
N LYS A 62 -0.25 7.17 15.49
CA LYS A 62 -1.22 6.06 15.44
C LYS A 62 -1.43 5.56 14.01
N GLU A 63 -1.50 6.47 13.05
CA GLU A 63 -1.70 6.11 11.66
C GLU A 63 -0.51 5.36 11.06
N VAL A 64 0.72 5.80 11.37
CA VAL A 64 1.94 5.10 10.98
C VAL A 64 1.99 3.68 11.57
N LEU A 65 1.60 3.51 12.83
CA LEU A 65 1.55 2.19 13.46
C LEU A 65 0.46 1.29 12.85
N ARG A 66 -0.69 1.84 12.48
CA ARG A 66 -1.73 1.10 11.75
C ARG A 66 -1.24 0.65 10.38
N TYR A 67 -0.53 1.51 9.67
CA TYR A 67 0.08 1.14 8.39
C TYR A 67 1.07 -0.02 8.55
N ARG A 68 1.97 0.04 9.54
CA ARG A 68 2.90 -1.06 9.87
C ARG A 68 2.15 -2.36 10.15
N GLN A 69 1.09 -2.30 10.95
CA GLN A 69 0.28 -3.47 11.29
C GLN A 69 -0.43 -4.05 10.06
N ALA A 70 -1.04 -3.22 9.23
CA ALA A 70 -1.71 -3.62 8.00
C ALA A 70 -0.74 -4.29 7.01
N LEU A 71 0.47 -3.71 6.83
CA LEU A 71 1.51 -4.30 6.00
C LEU A 71 1.96 -5.67 6.54
N ARG A 72 2.13 -5.81 7.86
CA ARG A 72 2.48 -7.09 8.50
C ARG A 72 1.41 -8.15 8.26
N VAL A 73 0.14 -7.82 8.50
CA VAL A 73 -0.99 -8.74 8.26
C VAL A 73 -1.01 -9.21 6.81
N GLY A 74 -0.91 -8.30 5.85
CA GLY A 74 -0.88 -8.66 4.43
C GLY A 74 0.34 -9.51 4.06
N PHE A 75 1.50 -9.22 4.62
CA PHE A 75 2.73 -9.97 4.36
C PHE A 75 2.64 -11.42 4.88
N GLU A 76 2.14 -11.62 6.12
CA GLU A 76 1.93 -12.95 6.69
C GLU A 76 0.99 -13.79 5.83
N GLN A 77 -0.09 -13.19 5.32
CA GLN A 77 -1.06 -13.87 4.44
C GLN A 77 -0.45 -14.26 3.09
N VAL A 78 0.24 -13.34 2.43
CA VAL A 78 0.90 -13.60 1.14
C VAL A 78 1.97 -14.66 1.30
N ARG A 79 2.78 -14.60 2.37
CA ARG A 79 3.82 -15.59 2.66
C ARG A 79 3.26 -16.98 2.92
N ALA A 80 2.13 -17.06 3.63
CA ALA A 80 1.50 -18.33 3.98
C ALA A 80 0.82 -19.02 2.79
N ARG A 81 0.24 -18.26 1.87
CA ARG A 81 -0.62 -18.77 0.80
C ARG A 81 -0.09 -18.57 -0.62
N GLY A 82 0.90 -17.72 -0.82
CA GLY A 82 1.41 -17.37 -2.15
C GLY A 82 0.42 -16.58 -3.02
N LEU A 83 -0.66 -16.09 -2.45
CA LEU A 83 -1.75 -15.39 -3.12
C LEU A 83 -2.02 -14.04 -2.46
N LEU A 84 -2.47 -13.07 -3.26
CA LEU A 84 -3.00 -11.80 -2.79
C LEU A 84 -4.44 -11.67 -3.26
N THR A 85 -5.39 -11.84 -2.33
CA THR A 85 -6.83 -11.92 -2.63
C THR A 85 -7.58 -10.64 -2.24
N VAL A 86 -8.81 -10.49 -2.75
CA VAL A 86 -9.72 -9.42 -2.33
C VAL A 86 -9.94 -9.43 -0.81
N ASN A 87 -10.07 -10.62 -0.20
CA ASN A 87 -10.24 -10.71 1.25
C ASN A 87 -9.00 -10.20 2.01
N HIS A 88 -7.79 -10.49 1.52
CA HIS A 88 -6.56 -9.93 2.10
C HIS A 88 -6.54 -8.40 2.00
N ILE A 89 -6.98 -7.84 0.86
CA ILE A 89 -7.05 -6.38 0.65
C ILE A 89 -8.07 -5.74 1.61
N LEU A 90 -9.23 -6.38 1.81
CA LEU A 90 -10.23 -5.93 2.78
C LEU A 90 -9.70 -5.94 4.21
N GLU A 91 -8.97 -6.99 4.62
CA GLU A 91 -8.35 -7.08 5.94
C GLU A 91 -7.26 -6.00 6.13
N ILE A 92 -6.41 -5.79 5.12
CA ILE A 92 -5.39 -4.72 5.12
C ILE A 92 -6.05 -3.36 5.35
N GLN A 93 -7.10 -3.03 4.59
CA GLN A 93 -7.80 -1.75 4.73
C GLN A 93 -8.51 -1.64 6.09
N SER A 94 -9.10 -2.71 6.58
CA SER A 94 -9.72 -2.74 7.91
C SER A 94 -8.71 -2.46 9.03
N GLU A 95 -7.48 -2.97 8.93
CA GLU A 95 -6.40 -2.66 9.87
C GLU A 95 -5.96 -1.19 9.79
N LEU A 96 -5.89 -0.62 8.58
CA LEU A 96 -5.54 0.79 8.35
C LEU A 96 -6.56 1.74 8.97
N GLU A 97 -7.83 1.53 8.66
CA GLU A 97 -8.90 2.48 8.99
C GLU A 97 -9.62 2.16 10.30
N ARG A 98 -9.30 0.99 10.91
CA ARG A 98 -9.98 0.50 12.13
C ARG A 98 -11.49 0.42 11.99
N ASN A 99 -11.96 0.06 10.80
CA ASN A 99 -13.37 -0.17 10.51
C ASN A 99 -13.55 -1.36 9.56
N ASN A 100 -14.76 -1.89 9.49
CA ASN A 100 -15.15 -3.01 8.63
C ASN A 100 -16.18 -2.57 7.56
N ALA A 101 -16.06 -1.33 7.05
CA ALA A 101 -17.01 -0.81 6.07
C ALA A 101 -16.98 -1.59 4.74
N GLY A 102 -15.83 -2.18 4.40
CA GLY A 102 -15.62 -2.86 3.13
C GLY A 102 -15.61 -1.90 1.95
N PHE A 103 -15.94 -2.39 0.77
CA PHE A 103 -16.03 -1.54 -0.41
C PHE A 103 -17.17 -0.51 -0.28
N ARG A 104 -16.96 0.67 -0.84
CA ARG A 104 -17.97 1.74 -0.84
C ARG A 104 -19.24 1.29 -1.58
N LYS A 105 -20.38 1.65 -1.01
CA LYS A 105 -21.72 1.27 -1.47
C LYS A 105 -22.54 2.46 -1.98
N LEU A 106 -22.08 3.69 -1.67
CA LEU A 106 -22.78 4.91 -2.04
C LEU A 106 -22.02 5.61 -3.18
N PRO A 107 -22.73 6.16 -4.15
CA PRO A 107 -22.13 6.98 -5.22
C PRO A 107 -21.68 8.35 -4.67
N GLY A 108 -20.97 9.11 -5.51
CA GLY A 108 -20.55 10.49 -5.20
C GLY A 108 -19.06 10.63 -4.95
N THR A 109 -18.29 9.54 -4.96
CA THR A 109 -16.83 9.63 -4.89
C THR A 109 -16.28 10.25 -6.19
N ALA A 110 -15.46 11.29 -6.03
CA ALA A 110 -14.73 11.93 -7.11
C ALA A 110 -13.36 12.39 -6.62
N LEU A 111 -12.35 12.19 -7.44
CA LEU A 111 -11.01 12.71 -7.17
C LEU A 111 -10.91 14.15 -7.68
N LYS A 112 -10.45 15.04 -6.81
CA LYS A 112 -10.39 16.48 -7.09
C LYS A 112 -8.96 16.98 -7.01
N ASP A 113 -8.64 17.98 -7.80
CA ASP A 113 -7.38 18.72 -7.67
C ASP A 113 -7.38 19.71 -6.50
N GLY A 114 -6.27 20.42 -6.30
CA GLY A 114 -6.13 21.43 -5.26
C GLY A 114 -7.08 22.64 -5.40
N SER A 115 -7.72 22.83 -6.55
CA SER A 115 -8.74 23.85 -6.81
C SER A 115 -10.17 23.37 -6.51
N GLY A 116 -10.34 22.07 -6.22
CA GLY A 116 -11.63 21.43 -6.02
C GLY A 116 -12.32 20.96 -7.31
N GLN A 117 -11.65 21.08 -8.47
CA GLN A 117 -12.15 20.58 -9.75
C GLN A 117 -12.02 19.06 -9.78
N THR A 118 -13.09 18.37 -10.24
CA THR A 118 -13.05 16.91 -10.43
C THR A 118 -12.14 16.57 -11.60
N ILE A 119 -11.10 15.79 -11.32
CA ILE A 119 -10.13 15.29 -12.31
C ILE A 119 -10.41 13.86 -12.74
N TYR A 120 -11.03 13.06 -11.85
CA TYR A 120 -11.40 11.69 -12.15
C TYR A 120 -12.62 11.25 -11.35
N THR A 121 -13.53 10.51 -11.98
CA THR A 121 -14.69 9.89 -11.32
C THR A 121 -14.56 8.37 -11.42
N PRO A 122 -14.23 7.69 -10.31
CA PRO A 122 -14.12 6.22 -10.29
C PRO A 122 -15.50 5.58 -10.46
N PRO A 123 -15.57 4.25 -10.71
CA PRO A 123 -16.83 3.50 -10.80
C PRO A 123 -17.76 3.83 -9.63
N GLN A 124 -19.04 4.04 -9.89
CA GLN A 124 -20.03 4.47 -8.88
C GLN A 124 -20.95 3.32 -8.45
N ASP A 125 -21.10 2.28 -9.28
CA ASP A 125 -21.92 1.12 -8.95
C ASP A 125 -21.14 0.13 -8.05
N PRO A 126 -21.67 -0.21 -6.86
CA PRO A 126 -21.05 -1.19 -5.98
C PRO A 126 -20.80 -2.57 -6.61
N ALA A 127 -21.69 -3.02 -7.48
CA ALA A 127 -21.54 -4.30 -8.17
C ALA A 127 -20.37 -4.26 -9.17
N GLU A 128 -20.21 -3.14 -9.87
CA GLU A 128 -19.06 -2.89 -10.75
C GLU A 128 -17.75 -2.86 -9.97
N ILE A 129 -17.70 -2.18 -8.82
CA ILE A 129 -16.51 -2.15 -7.95
C ILE A 129 -16.10 -3.56 -7.55
N VAL A 130 -17.06 -4.39 -7.09
CA VAL A 130 -16.79 -5.79 -6.70
C VAL A 130 -16.27 -6.59 -7.88
N ALA A 131 -16.85 -6.42 -9.08
CA ALA A 131 -16.43 -7.12 -10.29
C ALA A 131 -15.00 -6.73 -10.69
N LEU A 132 -14.68 -5.43 -10.70
CA LEU A 132 -13.35 -4.91 -11.04
C LEU A 132 -12.28 -5.38 -10.02
N MET A 133 -12.61 -5.40 -8.72
CA MET A 133 -11.69 -5.90 -7.70
C MET A 133 -11.42 -7.41 -7.84
N ARG A 134 -12.42 -8.21 -8.23
CA ARG A 134 -12.23 -9.63 -8.55
C ARG A 134 -11.37 -9.83 -9.81
N ASP A 135 -11.54 -8.98 -10.81
CA ASP A 135 -10.70 -9.01 -12.01
C ASP A 135 -9.26 -8.61 -11.70
N LEU A 136 -9.06 -7.63 -10.82
CA LEU A 136 -7.73 -7.25 -10.32
C LEU A 136 -7.08 -8.40 -9.54
N GLU A 137 -7.83 -9.11 -8.67
CA GLU A 137 -7.34 -10.31 -7.98
C GLU A 137 -6.87 -11.38 -8.96
N ARG A 138 -7.66 -11.66 -10.00
CA ARG A 138 -7.27 -12.60 -11.06
C ARG A 138 -6.01 -12.14 -11.79
N PHE A 139 -5.94 -10.85 -12.14
CA PHE A 139 -4.76 -10.27 -12.78
C PHE A 139 -3.51 -10.38 -11.90
N ILE A 140 -3.62 -10.16 -10.60
CA ILE A 140 -2.50 -10.28 -9.64
C ILE A 140 -2.00 -11.73 -9.55
N ASN A 141 -2.92 -12.71 -9.50
CA ASN A 141 -2.59 -14.09 -9.15
C ASN A 141 -2.34 -14.99 -10.34
N ASP A 142 -2.87 -14.67 -11.51
CA ASP A 142 -2.66 -15.43 -12.73
C ASP A 142 -1.38 -14.96 -13.44
N ALA A 143 -0.35 -15.83 -13.44
CA ALA A 143 0.93 -15.53 -14.07
C ALA A 143 0.84 -15.57 -15.61
N ASP A 144 -0.03 -16.42 -16.14
CA ASP A 144 -0.14 -16.67 -17.60
C ASP A 144 -1.01 -15.61 -18.30
N ARG A 145 -1.84 -14.89 -17.55
CA ARG A 145 -2.76 -13.90 -18.10
C ARG A 145 -2.07 -12.68 -18.73
N PHE A 146 -0.87 -12.35 -18.26
CA PHE A 146 -0.11 -11.21 -18.76
C PHE A 146 1.39 -11.47 -18.57
N ASP A 147 2.04 -11.89 -19.67
CA ASP A 147 3.48 -12.12 -19.71
C ASP A 147 4.22 -10.79 -19.89
N ALA A 148 4.51 -10.13 -18.77
CA ALA A 148 5.28 -8.90 -18.73
C ALA A 148 6.25 -8.90 -17.55
N ASP A 149 7.21 -7.98 -17.61
CA ASP A 149 8.09 -7.71 -16.47
C ASP A 149 7.27 -7.46 -15.21
N PRO A 150 7.53 -8.15 -14.09
CA PRO A 150 6.78 -7.96 -12.85
C PRO A 150 6.73 -6.50 -12.35
N LEU A 151 7.73 -5.66 -12.66
CA LEU A 151 7.68 -4.24 -12.32
C LEU A 151 6.66 -3.48 -13.17
N ILE A 152 6.46 -3.87 -14.44
CA ILE A 152 5.39 -3.32 -15.27
C ILE A 152 4.03 -3.78 -14.74
N LYS A 153 3.89 -5.08 -14.44
CA LYS A 153 2.67 -5.63 -13.85
C LYS A 153 2.34 -4.95 -12.51
N MET A 154 3.34 -4.69 -11.68
CA MET A 154 3.20 -3.92 -10.43
C MET A 154 2.60 -2.53 -10.68
N ALA A 155 3.13 -1.79 -11.66
CA ALA A 155 2.62 -0.46 -11.99
C ALA A 155 1.17 -0.48 -12.49
N LEU A 156 0.81 -1.49 -13.29
CA LEU A 156 -0.57 -1.69 -13.76
C LEU A 156 -1.52 -2.05 -12.62
N ILE A 157 -1.08 -2.90 -11.67
CA ILE A 157 -1.86 -3.25 -10.48
C ILE A 157 -2.13 -1.99 -9.65
N HIS A 158 -1.11 -1.18 -9.41
CA HIS A 158 -1.24 0.06 -8.65
C HIS A 158 -2.20 1.04 -9.34
N HIS A 159 -1.97 1.32 -10.62
CA HIS A 159 -2.84 2.21 -11.40
C HIS A 159 -4.29 1.73 -11.42
N GLN A 160 -4.52 0.44 -11.67
CA GLN A 160 -5.88 -0.11 -11.71
C GLN A 160 -6.58 -0.03 -10.34
N PHE A 161 -5.85 -0.31 -9.25
CA PHE A 161 -6.40 -0.19 -7.90
C PHE A 161 -6.80 1.26 -7.59
N GLU A 162 -5.93 2.24 -7.89
CA GLU A 162 -6.22 3.66 -7.69
C GLU A 162 -7.39 4.13 -8.58
N SER A 163 -7.51 3.60 -9.81
CA SER A 163 -8.64 3.90 -10.72
C SER A 163 -9.97 3.32 -10.23
N ILE A 164 -9.99 2.12 -9.66
CA ILE A 164 -11.20 1.55 -9.04
C ILE A 164 -11.60 2.35 -7.81
N HIS A 165 -10.64 2.79 -7.02
CA HIS A 165 -10.83 3.55 -5.79
C HIS A 165 -11.90 2.93 -4.88
N PRO A 166 -11.70 1.66 -4.44
CA PRO A 166 -12.80 0.83 -3.95
C PRO A 166 -13.32 1.21 -2.56
N PHE A 167 -12.58 1.99 -1.78
CA PHE A 167 -12.90 2.32 -0.39
C PHE A 167 -13.35 3.77 -0.22
N TYR A 168 -14.00 4.07 0.90
CA TYR A 168 -14.31 5.44 1.29
C TYR A 168 -13.07 6.23 1.71
N ASP A 169 -12.10 5.54 2.38
CA ASP A 169 -10.82 6.10 2.82
C ASP A 169 -9.71 5.04 2.76
N GLY A 170 -8.45 5.49 2.81
CA GLY A 170 -7.27 4.62 2.83
C GLY A 170 -6.90 3.98 1.49
N ASN A 171 -7.47 4.41 0.35
CA ASN A 171 -7.17 3.82 -0.97
C ASN A 171 -5.67 3.92 -1.29
N GLY A 172 -5.08 5.10 -1.23
CA GLY A 172 -3.67 5.30 -1.54
C GLY A 172 -2.73 4.45 -0.67
N ARG A 173 -3.00 4.37 0.65
CA ARG A 173 -2.22 3.55 1.58
C ARG A 173 -2.38 2.06 1.29
N THR A 174 -3.61 1.60 1.09
CA THR A 174 -3.90 0.21 0.72
C THR A 174 -3.26 -0.15 -0.62
N GLY A 175 -3.37 0.70 -1.63
CA GLY A 175 -2.78 0.49 -2.96
C GLY A 175 -1.26 0.33 -2.90
N ARG A 176 -0.57 1.13 -2.08
CA ARG A 176 0.88 1.01 -1.87
C ARG A 176 1.25 -0.30 -1.18
N ILE A 177 0.49 -0.72 -0.15
CA ILE A 177 0.69 -2.04 0.49
C ILE A 177 0.50 -3.17 -0.54
N VAL A 178 -0.58 -3.17 -1.31
CA VAL A 178 -0.85 -4.16 -2.36
C VAL A 178 0.31 -4.23 -3.35
N THR A 179 0.87 -3.09 -3.74
CA THR A 179 2.00 -2.98 -4.67
C THR A 179 3.25 -3.69 -4.14
N VAL A 180 3.62 -3.41 -2.87
CA VAL A 180 4.80 -4.03 -2.25
C VAL A 180 4.57 -5.53 -2.02
N LEU A 181 3.39 -5.93 -1.58
CA LEU A 181 3.02 -7.34 -1.38
C LEU A 181 3.01 -8.13 -2.69
N TYR A 182 2.63 -7.50 -3.81
CA TYR A 182 2.77 -8.12 -5.12
C TYR A 182 4.25 -8.44 -5.46
N LEU A 183 5.20 -7.56 -5.15
CA LEU A 183 6.62 -7.82 -5.36
C LEU A 183 7.14 -8.97 -4.50
N VAL A 184 6.64 -9.12 -3.28
CA VAL A 184 6.93 -10.28 -2.43
C VAL A 184 6.36 -11.55 -3.06
N LYS A 185 5.09 -11.53 -3.48
CA LYS A 185 4.44 -12.65 -4.18
C LYS A 185 5.19 -13.05 -5.45
N ALA A 186 5.68 -12.09 -6.21
CA ALA A 186 6.45 -12.31 -7.43
C ALA A 186 7.91 -12.76 -7.19
N GLY A 187 8.32 -12.92 -5.93
CA GLY A 187 9.67 -13.36 -5.55
C GLY A 187 10.77 -12.32 -5.77
N LEU A 188 10.40 -11.07 -6.06
CA LEU A 188 11.35 -9.96 -6.22
C LEU A 188 11.83 -9.39 -4.90
N LEU A 189 11.02 -9.52 -3.84
CA LEU A 189 11.36 -9.13 -2.48
C LEU A 189 11.12 -10.30 -1.53
N ASP A 190 12.00 -10.50 -0.57
CA ASP A 190 11.82 -11.49 0.51
C ASP A 190 11.05 -10.91 1.71
N ILE A 191 11.09 -9.58 1.85
CA ILE A 191 10.42 -8.80 2.88
C ILE A 191 9.73 -7.58 2.22
N PRO A 192 8.61 -7.09 2.76
CA PRO A 192 7.83 -6.03 2.14
C PRO A 192 8.42 -4.65 2.43
N VAL A 193 9.69 -4.46 2.05
CA VAL A 193 10.41 -3.20 2.22
C VAL A 193 10.86 -2.69 0.87
N LEU A 194 10.31 -1.57 0.47
CA LEU A 194 10.68 -0.83 -0.71
C LEU A 194 10.46 0.65 -0.39
N ASP A 195 11.51 1.45 -0.50
CA ASP A 195 11.48 2.91 -0.30
C ASP A 195 10.79 3.61 -1.50
N LEU A 196 9.55 3.20 -1.73
CA LEU A 196 8.71 3.72 -2.81
C LEU A 196 8.14 5.08 -2.44
N SER A 197 7.73 5.23 -1.19
CA SER A 197 7.04 6.43 -0.72
C SER A 197 7.97 7.64 -0.68
N ASN A 198 9.22 7.48 -0.29
CA ASN A 198 10.22 8.56 -0.37
C ASN A 198 10.42 9.05 -1.83
N HIS A 199 10.41 8.12 -2.80
CA HIS A 199 10.48 8.52 -4.21
C HIS A 199 9.22 9.28 -4.65
N ILE A 200 8.04 8.86 -4.21
CA ILE A 200 6.77 9.52 -4.51
C ILE A 200 6.73 10.92 -3.86
N VAL A 201 7.13 11.05 -2.59
CA VAL A 201 7.20 12.36 -1.90
C VAL A 201 8.04 13.37 -2.71
N ARG A 202 9.22 12.94 -3.16
CA ARG A 202 10.13 13.78 -3.94
C ARG A 202 9.64 14.11 -5.35
N ASN A 203 8.72 13.31 -5.90
CA ASN A 203 8.20 13.42 -7.27
C ASN A 203 6.66 13.44 -7.29
N LYS A 204 6.04 14.04 -6.28
CA LYS A 204 4.59 14.02 -6.04
C LYS A 204 3.78 14.48 -7.25
N ALA A 205 4.20 15.55 -7.91
CA ALA A 205 3.52 16.08 -9.09
C ALA A 205 3.52 15.08 -10.27
N ASP A 206 4.65 14.44 -10.53
CA ASP A 206 4.77 13.44 -11.60
C ASP A 206 3.97 12.18 -11.27
N TYR A 207 3.97 11.74 -10.01
CA TYR A 207 3.18 10.61 -9.56
C TYR A 207 1.69 10.81 -9.84
N TYR A 208 1.11 11.94 -9.42
CA TYR A 208 -0.31 12.21 -9.66
C TYR A 208 -0.63 12.43 -11.14
N ARG A 209 0.26 13.06 -11.89
CA ARG A 209 0.10 13.21 -13.35
C ARG A 209 0.07 11.87 -14.09
N LEU A 210 0.81 10.86 -13.60
CA LEU A 210 0.85 9.53 -14.22
C LEU A 210 -0.33 8.64 -13.80
N LEU A 211 -1.02 8.97 -12.72
CA LEU A 211 -2.25 8.28 -12.29
C LEU A 211 -3.51 8.80 -13.00
N GLN A 212 -3.45 9.95 -13.65
CA GLN A 212 -4.53 10.57 -14.44
C GLN A 212 -4.48 10.08 -15.90
#